data_66895cc68500d03cb2474fa335d8df3a
#
_entry.id   66895cc68500d03cb2474fa335d8df3a
#
_cell.length_a   1.000
_cell.length_b   1.000
_cell.length_c   1.000
_cell.angle_alpha   90.00
_cell.angle_beta   90.00
_cell.angle_gamma   90.00
#
_symmetry.space_group_name_H-M   'P 1'
#
loop_
_entity.id
_entity.type
_entity.pdbx_description
1 polymer ?
#
loop_
_entity_poly.entity_id
_entity_poly.type
_entity_poly.pdbx_seq_one_letter_code
_entity_poly.pdbx_strand_id
1 'polypeptide(L)'
;MNDNGFPRGRHSCSAAAAGSGVAATTHRVDVTDPAQIDAVFAAAIAARGRVHTVVWAAGPFVNQRHIGDMTHDDWRRAIEVETVGFFNAAKAVLRHFRASGGGSFVTLGSAGHLRWPDRDGLSVAPKAANEALVKGLAREEARYEIRANSILVGVIEAGMFPVLLEQGQFDPAWIDETRKMLALKRWGKSRDIGRAAVFLASDRANYITGQQLNVSGGYGL
;
A
#
# COMPACT_ATOMS: atom_id res chain seq x y z
N MET A 1 13.39 15.71 -8.79
CA MET A 1 12.09 15.45 -8.17
C MET A 1 11.09 15.31 -9.30
N ASN A 2 10.09 14.44 -9.19
CA ASN A 2 8.96 14.44 -10.11
C ASN A 2 7.96 15.51 -9.63
N ASP A 3 6.93 15.80 -10.46
CA ASP A 3 5.91 16.82 -10.17
C ASP A 3 5.14 16.56 -8.85
N ASN A 4 5.44 15.47 -8.15
CA ASN A 4 4.87 15.02 -6.89
C ASN A 4 5.83 15.14 -5.69
N GLY A 5 7.00 15.80 -5.84
CA GLY A 5 7.98 16.00 -4.75
C GLY A 5 8.79 14.77 -4.35
N PHE A 6 8.56 13.61 -4.95
CA PHE A 6 9.38 12.43 -4.69
C PHE A 6 10.71 12.48 -5.46
N PRO A 7 11.83 12.08 -4.82
CA PRO A 7 13.01 11.73 -5.59
C PRO A 7 12.64 10.64 -6.61
N ARG A 8 13.10 10.79 -7.84
CA ARG A 8 12.83 9.82 -8.92
C ARG A 8 13.40 8.45 -8.57
N GLY A 9 12.66 7.66 -7.80
CA GLY A 9 13.07 6.34 -7.30
C GLY A 9 13.04 5.21 -8.33
N ARG A 10 13.26 5.52 -9.63
CA ARG A 10 13.24 4.48 -10.69
C ARG A 10 14.34 3.42 -10.57
N HIS A 11 15.40 3.69 -9.81
CA HIS A 11 16.56 2.80 -9.76
C HIS A 11 16.53 1.81 -8.59
N SER A 12 15.69 2.01 -7.56
CA SER A 12 15.74 1.19 -6.36
C SER A 12 15.08 -0.18 -6.52
N CYS A 13 13.91 -0.25 -7.18
CA CYS A 13 13.21 -1.54 -7.34
C CYS A 13 13.88 -2.46 -8.36
N SER A 14 14.28 -1.93 -9.53
CA SER A 14 14.97 -2.73 -10.55
C SER A 14 16.36 -3.18 -10.09
N ALA A 15 17.11 -2.32 -9.39
CA ALA A 15 18.41 -2.66 -8.84
C ALA A 15 18.32 -3.71 -7.71
N ALA A 16 17.34 -3.60 -6.82
CA ALA A 16 17.11 -4.58 -5.76
C ALA A 16 16.69 -5.95 -6.33
N ALA A 17 15.84 -5.96 -7.36
CA ALA A 17 15.43 -7.20 -8.02
C ALA A 17 16.59 -7.84 -8.81
N ALA A 18 17.41 -7.06 -9.51
CA ALA A 18 18.60 -7.56 -10.23
C ALA A 18 19.60 -8.24 -9.29
N GLY A 19 19.78 -7.68 -8.06
CA GLY A 19 20.64 -8.30 -7.04
C GLY A 19 20.10 -9.59 -6.42
N SER A 20 18.80 -9.90 -6.59
CA SER A 20 18.16 -11.12 -6.06
C SER A 20 18.07 -12.26 -7.08
N GLY A 21 18.50 -12.05 -8.32
CA GLY A 21 18.36 -13.04 -9.40
C GLY A 21 16.92 -13.19 -9.92
N VAL A 22 15.99 -12.32 -9.48
CA VAL A 22 14.60 -12.33 -9.93
C VAL A 22 14.43 -11.38 -11.12
N ALA A 23 13.79 -11.85 -12.18
CA ALA A 23 13.47 -11.01 -13.32
C ALA A 23 12.38 -9.99 -12.96
N ALA A 24 12.69 -8.71 -13.06
CA ALA A 24 11.78 -7.61 -12.79
C ALA A 24 11.63 -6.68 -14.00
N THR A 25 10.43 -6.16 -14.18
CA THR A 25 10.12 -5.11 -15.16
C THR A 25 9.53 -3.91 -14.44
N THR A 26 9.81 -2.72 -14.96
CA THR A 26 9.27 -1.46 -14.40
C THR A 26 8.47 -0.72 -15.47
N HIS A 27 7.30 -0.23 -15.07
CA HIS A 27 6.43 0.57 -15.92
C HIS A 27 6.10 1.88 -15.23
N ARG A 28 6.08 2.97 -15.99
CA ARG A 28 5.54 4.24 -15.50
C ARG A 28 4.05 4.27 -15.80
N VAL A 29 3.24 4.42 -14.75
CA VAL A 29 1.78 4.34 -14.84
C VAL A 29 1.16 5.44 -14.00
N ASP A 30 0.14 6.10 -14.53
CA ASP A 30 -0.81 6.85 -13.74
C ASP A 30 -1.89 5.87 -13.24
N VAL A 31 -1.94 5.63 -11.95
CA VAL A 31 -2.87 4.66 -11.35
C VAL A 31 -4.32 5.15 -11.38
N THR A 32 -4.54 6.44 -11.64
CA THR A 32 -5.88 7.01 -11.81
C THR A 32 -6.45 6.79 -13.22
N ASP A 33 -5.60 6.36 -14.17
CA ASP A 33 -5.99 6.04 -15.54
C ASP A 33 -6.20 4.53 -15.72
N PRO A 34 -7.45 4.05 -15.84
CA PRO A 34 -7.74 2.62 -15.99
C PRO A 34 -7.05 1.98 -17.20
N ALA A 35 -6.92 2.72 -18.32
CA ALA A 35 -6.33 2.16 -19.54
C ALA A 35 -4.82 1.88 -19.37
N GLN A 36 -4.10 2.73 -18.64
CA GLN A 36 -2.70 2.48 -18.32
C GLN A 36 -2.54 1.28 -17.38
N ILE A 37 -3.43 1.13 -16.40
CA ILE A 37 -3.45 -0.03 -15.50
C ILE A 37 -3.72 -1.32 -16.28
N ASP A 38 -4.74 -1.33 -17.16
CA ASP A 38 -5.05 -2.48 -18.03
C ASP A 38 -3.84 -2.88 -18.88
N ALA A 39 -3.16 -1.90 -19.47
CA ALA A 39 -1.97 -2.14 -20.30
C ALA A 39 -0.83 -2.79 -19.52
N VAL A 40 -0.58 -2.37 -18.27
CA VAL A 40 0.46 -2.97 -17.42
C VAL A 40 0.14 -4.40 -17.06
N PHE A 41 -1.10 -4.71 -16.67
CA PHE A 41 -1.48 -6.11 -16.38
C PHE A 41 -1.42 -6.97 -17.64
N ALA A 42 -1.88 -6.46 -18.78
CA ALA A 42 -1.76 -7.17 -20.06
C ALA A 42 -0.29 -7.49 -20.41
N ALA A 43 0.61 -6.52 -20.26
CA ALA A 43 2.04 -6.71 -20.48
C ALA A 43 2.65 -7.73 -19.50
N ALA A 44 2.27 -7.68 -18.22
CA ALA A 44 2.76 -8.63 -17.22
C ALA A 44 2.28 -10.06 -17.51
N ILE A 45 1.02 -10.23 -17.90
CA ILE A 45 0.44 -11.53 -18.27
C ILE A 45 1.11 -12.07 -19.54
N ALA A 46 1.30 -11.23 -20.56
CA ALA A 46 1.97 -11.62 -21.79
C ALA A 46 3.43 -12.07 -21.54
N ALA A 47 4.13 -11.39 -20.66
CA ALA A 47 5.55 -11.68 -20.36
C ALA A 47 5.75 -12.88 -19.42
N ARG A 48 4.79 -13.19 -18.54
CA ARG A 48 4.94 -14.18 -17.45
C ARG A 48 3.89 -15.30 -17.46
N GLY A 49 2.90 -15.22 -18.35
CA GLY A 49 1.77 -16.14 -18.42
C GLY A 49 0.69 -15.93 -17.34
N ARG A 50 1.09 -15.43 -16.15
CA ARG A 50 0.19 -15.26 -15.02
C ARG A 50 0.61 -14.10 -14.13
N VAL A 51 -0.37 -13.36 -13.62
CA VAL A 51 -0.27 -12.56 -12.39
C VAL A 51 -0.87 -13.38 -11.26
N HIS A 52 -0.11 -13.61 -10.21
CA HIS A 52 -0.56 -14.35 -9.02
C HIS A 52 -0.99 -13.41 -7.89
N THR A 53 -0.27 -12.32 -7.70
CA THR A 53 -0.50 -11.40 -6.58
C THR A 53 -0.41 -9.95 -7.04
N VAL A 54 -1.31 -9.14 -6.53
CA VAL A 54 -1.23 -7.68 -6.59
C VAL A 54 -0.91 -7.16 -5.19
N VAL A 55 0.24 -6.50 -5.05
CA VAL A 55 0.58 -5.77 -3.83
C VAL A 55 0.32 -4.29 -4.08
N TRP A 56 -0.69 -3.73 -3.43
CA TRP A 56 -1.02 -2.31 -3.55
C TRP A 56 -0.24 -1.51 -2.50
N ALA A 57 0.79 -0.83 -2.96
CA ALA A 57 1.66 0.02 -2.15
C ALA A 57 1.78 1.43 -2.77
N ALA A 58 0.92 1.76 -3.74
CA ALA A 58 0.87 3.08 -4.34
C ALA A 58 0.05 4.03 -3.47
N GLY A 59 0.46 5.29 -3.45
CA GLY A 59 -0.23 6.37 -2.76
C GLY A 59 0.40 7.70 -3.14
N PRO A 60 -0.32 8.84 -3.03
CA PRO A 60 0.25 10.14 -3.28
C PRO A 60 1.20 10.52 -2.15
N PHE A 61 2.10 11.46 -2.43
CA PHE A 61 2.76 12.19 -1.35
C PHE A 61 1.74 13.10 -0.67
N VAL A 62 1.60 13.00 0.65
CA VAL A 62 0.67 13.79 1.44
C VAL A 62 1.40 14.54 2.55
N ASN A 63 1.04 15.80 2.72
CA ASN A 63 1.53 16.63 3.80
C ASN A 63 0.74 16.37 5.09
N GLN A 64 1.39 16.55 6.22
CA GLN A 64 0.76 16.43 7.54
C GLN A 64 -0.07 17.68 7.84
N ARG A 65 -1.42 17.58 7.84
CA ARG A 65 -2.34 18.69 8.07
C ARG A 65 -3.54 18.27 8.93
N HIS A 66 -4.00 19.17 9.79
CA HIS A 66 -5.30 18.98 10.44
C HIS A 66 -6.43 18.98 9.40
N ILE A 67 -7.51 18.27 9.68
CA ILE A 67 -8.64 18.14 8.75
C ILE A 67 -9.16 19.49 8.29
N GLY A 68 -9.27 20.47 9.22
CA GLY A 68 -9.72 21.83 8.90
C GLY A 68 -8.82 22.61 7.96
N ASP A 69 -7.55 22.21 7.83
CA ASP A 69 -6.54 22.90 7.01
C ASP A 69 -6.27 22.19 5.69
N MET A 70 -6.96 21.07 5.41
CA MET A 70 -6.84 20.34 4.16
C MET A 70 -7.55 21.08 3.04
N THR A 71 -6.93 21.18 1.89
CA THR A 71 -7.62 21.68 0.70
C THR A 71 -8.50 20.60 0.07
N HIS A 72 -9.54 21.00 -0.65
CA HIS A 72 -10.36 20.06 -1.42
C HIS A 72 -9.56 19.30 -2.47
N ASP A 73 -8.53 19.91 -3.03
CA ASP A 73 -7.68 19.28 -4.05
C ASP A 73 -6.74 18.24 -3.44
N ASP A 74 -6.14 18.53 -2.27
CA ASP A 74 -5.35 17.53 -1.51
C ASP A 74 -6.22 16.30 -1.20
N TRP A 75 -7.46 16.53 -0.73
CA TRP A 75 -8.40 15.46 -0.43
C TRP A 75 -8.77 14.63 -1.66
N ARG A 76 -9.20 15.28 -2.75
CA ARG A 76 -9.55 14.58 -4.00
C ARG A 76 -8.37 13.75 -4.50
N ARG A 77 -7.17 14.34 -4.55
CA ARG A 77 -5.97 13.65 -4.98
C ARG A 77 -5.65 12.43 -4.13
N ALA A 78 -5.80 12.53 -2.81
CA ALA A 78 -5.57 11.42 -1.91
C ALA A 78 -6.54 10.25 -2.19
N ILE A 79 -7.83 10.54 -2.37
CA ILE A 79 -8.85 9.55 -2.74
C ILE A 79 -8.59 8.95 -4.12
N GLU A 80 -8.32 9.77 -5.13
CA GLU A 80 -8.12 9.31 -6.51
C GLU A 80 -6.91 8.37 -6.62
N VAL A 81 -5.77 8.75 -6.07
CA VAL A 81 -4.57 7.93 -6.21
C VAL A 81 -4.63 6.68 -5.34
N GLU A 82 -5.04 6.81 -4.09
CA GLU A 82 -5.04 5.69 -3.13
C GLU A 82 -6.22 4.75 -3.37
N THR A 83 -7.45 5.30 -3.45
CA THR A 83 -8.67 4.50 -3.42
C THR A 83 -9.14 4.14 -4.83
N VAL A 84 -9.30 5.13 -5.72
CA VAL A 84 -9.70 4.87 -7.10
C VAL A 84 -8.62 4.08 -7.84
N GLY A 85 -7.34 4.40 -7.61
CA GLY A 85 -6.22 3.63 -8.15
C GLY A 85 -6.25 2.16 -7.74
N PHE A 86 -6.51 1.86 -6.46
CA PHE A 86 -6.64 0.46 -6.02
C PHE A 86 -7.84 -0.24 -6.68
N PHE A 87 -8.98 0.44 -6.78
CA PHE A 87 -10.16 -0.10 -7.47
C PHE A 87 -9.84 -0.41 -8.95
N ASN A 88 -9.15 0.50 -9.65
CA ASN A 88 -8.72 0.28 -11.04
C ASN A 88 -7.84 -0.98 -11.15
N ALA A 89 -6.84 -1.12 -10.28
CA ALA A 89 -5.95 -2.29 -10.27
C ALA A 89 -6.71 -3.58 -9.97
N ALA A 90 -7.60 -3.57 -8.98
CA ALA A 90 -8.42 -4.72 -8.66
C ALA A 90 -9.31 -5.12 -9.84
N LYS A 91 -10.05 -4.18 -10.43
CA LYS A 91 -10.93 -4.42 -11.57
C LYS A 91 -10.19 -4.98 -12.77
N ALA A 92 -9.02 -4.44 -13.09
CA ALA A 92 -8.21 -4.86 -14.23
C ALA A 92 -7.76 -6.33 -14.13
N VAL A 93 -7.39 -6.80 -12.94
CA VAL A 93 -6.83 -8.14 -12.76
C VAL A 93 -7.86 -9.21 -12.43
N LEU A 94 -9.05 -8.85 -11.91
CA LEU A 94 -10.06 -9.82 -11.45
C LEU A 94 -10.46 -10.85 -12.50
N ARG A 95 -10.66 -10.43 -13.76
CA ARG A 95 -10.99 -11.36 -14.84
C ARG A 95 -9.89 -12.42 -15.03
N HIS A 96 -8.64 -11.98 -14.98
CA HIS A 96 -7.50 -12.88 -15.09
C HIS A 96 -7.42 -13.83 -13.87
N PHE A 97 -7.56 -13.33 -12.66
CA PHE A 97 -7.55 -14.16 -11.44
C PHE A 97 -8.64 -15.24 -11.49
N ARG A 98 -9.86 -14.87 -11.87
CA ARG A 98 -10.97 -15.84 -12.02
C ARG A 98 -10.68 -16.93 -13.05
N ALA A 99 -10.03 -16.58 -14.16
CA ALA A 99 -9.69 -17.52 -15.23
C ALA A 99 -8.44 -18.38 -14.93
N SER A 100 -7.56 -17.93 -14.02
CA SER A 100 -6.25 -18.53 -13.74
C SER A 100 -6.23 -19.39 -12.47
N GLY A 101 -7.40 -19.71 -11.88
CA GLY A 101 -7.47 -20.49 -10.65
C GLY A 101 -7.13 -19.71 -9.38
N GLY A 102 -7.50 -18.43 -9.33
CA GLY A 102 -7.37 -17.61 -8.14
C GLY A 102 -6.23 -16.61 -8.17
N GLY A 103 -6.05 -15.92 -7.06
CA GLY A 103 -5.03 -14.90 -6.88
C GLY A 103 -5.06 -14.26 -5.48
N SER A 104 -4.17 -13.32 -5.24
CA SER A 104 -4.07 -12.64 -3.95
C SER A 104 -3.96 -11.14 -4.11
N PHE A 105 -4.75 -10.40 -3.33
CA PHE A 105 -4.55 -8.97 -3.10
C PHE A 105 -3.92 -8.76 -1.73
N VAL A 106 -2.90 -7.92 -1.67
CA VAL A 106 -2.29 -7.45 -0.43
C VAL A 106 -2.19 -5.93 -0.51
N THR A 107 -2.95 -5.21 0.32
CA THR A 107 -2.89 -3.75 0.37
C THR A 107 -2.07 -3.26 1.56
N LEU A 108 -1.46 -2.10 1.43
CA LEU A 108 -0.85 -1.40 2.55
C LEU A 108 -1.83 -0.36 3.11
N GLY A 109 -2.46 -0.74 4.21
CA GLY A 109 -3.32 0.12 5.02
C GLY A 109 -2.54 0.97 6.01
N SER A 110 -3.21 1.46 7.04
CA SER A 110 -2.60 2.27 8.09
C SER A 110 -2.98 1.77 9.49
N ALA A 111 -2.02 1.67 10.39
CA ALA A 111 -2.27 1.46 11.82
C ALA A 111 -3.02 2.65 12.46
N GLY A 112 -3.10 3.78 11.77
CA GLY A 112 -3.96 4.90 12.12
C GLY A 112 -5.45 4.56 12.22
N HIS A 113 -5.90 3.44 11.65
CA HIS A 113 -7.25 2.90 11.85
C HIS A 113 -7.50 2.43 13.29
N LEU A 114 -6.47 2.02 14.00
CA LEU A 114 -6.56 1.55 15.39
C LEU A 114 -6.51 2.70 16.37
N ARG A 115 -5.67 3.68 16.08
CA ARG A 115 -5.51 4.90 16.86
C ARG A 115 -5.21 6.04 15.89
N TRP A 116 -6.13 6.99 15.77
CA TRP A 116 -6.01 8.11 14.84
C TRP A 116 -4.79 8.98 15.18
N PRO A 117 -3.82 9.13 14.26
CA PRO A 117 -2.72 10.07 14.44
C PRO A 117 -3.16 11.47 13.99
N ASP A 118 -2.83 12.49 14.77
CA ASP A 118 -3.11 13.86 14.37
C ASP A 118 -2.44 14.22 13.04
N ARG A 119 -3.14 14.99 12.22
CA ARG A 119 -2.70 15.54 10.93
C ARG A 119 -2.44 14.51 9.82
N ASP A 120 -2.77 13.22 10.00
CA ASP A 120 -2.55 12.16 9.00
C ASP A 120 -3.82 11.75 8.23
N GLY A 121 -4.84 12.60 8.22
CA GLY A 121 -6.13 12.28 7.61
C GLY A 121 -6.07 11.99 6.11
N LEU A 122 -5.17 12.65 5.37
CA LEU A 122 -4.96 12.39 3.93
C LEU A 122 -4.35 11.00 3.65
N SER A 123 -3.73 10.37 4.64
CA SER A 123 -3.20 9.00 4.54
C SER A 123 -4.23 7.99 5.07
N VAL A 124 -4.75 8.19 6.28
CA VAL A 124 -5.58 7.20 6.97
C VAL A 124 -6.94 7.01 6.30
N ALA A 125 -7.64 8.10 5.96
CA ALA A 125 -9.01 8.01 5.47
C ALA A 125 -9.15 7.31 4.10
N PRO A 126 -8.32 7.59 3.08
CA PRO A 126 -8.36 6.85 1.82
C PRO A 126 -8.03 5.36 1.99
N LYS A 127 -7.10 5.03 2.89
CA LYS A 127 -6.76 3.64 3.22
C LYS A 127 -7.89 2.90 3.92
N ALA A 128 -8.70 3.60 4.73
CA ALA A 128 -9.90 3.02 5.35
C ALA A 128 -10.93 2.59 4.28
N ALA A 129 -11.07 3.34 3.21
CA ALA A 129 -11.92 2.94 2.08
C ALA A 129 -11.37 1.68 1.39
N ASN A 130 -10.06 1.56 1.21
CA ASN A 130 -9.42 0.35 0.68
C ASN A 130 -9.64 -0.86 1.60
N GLU A 131 -9.64 -0.69 2.93
CA GLU A 131 -9.94 -1.76 3.88
C GLU A 131 -11.37 -2.31 3.69
N ALA A 132 -12.34 -1.45 3.42
CA ALA A 132 -13.70 -1.88 3.11
C ALA A 132 -13.74 -2.65 1.78
N LEU A 133 -13.04 -2.18 0.75
CA LEU A 133 -12.95 -2.85 -0.55
C LEU A 133 -12.24 -4.21 -0.45
N VAL A 134 -11.19 -4.33 0.36
CA VAL A 134 -10.51 -5.61 0.66
C VAL A 134 -11.50 -6.63 1.24
N LYS A 135 -12.35 -6.22 2.18
CA LYS A 135 -13.39 -7.11 2.74
C LYS A 135 -14.42 -7.51 1.69
N GLY A 136 -14.82 -6.58 0.82
CA GLY A 136 -15.71 -6.85 -0.32
C GLY A 136 -15.09 -7.89 -1.27
N LEU A 137 -13.85 -7.67 -1.72
CA LEU A 137 -13.10 -8.60 -2.58
C LEU A 137 -12.96 -9.98 -1.92
N ALA A 138 -12.60 -10.03 -0.63
CA ALA A 138 -12.48 -11.27 0.11
C ALA A 138 -13.81 -12.06 0.16
N ARG A 139 -14.94 -11.38 0.28
CA ARG A 139 -16.25 -12.01 0.38
C ARG A 139 -16.81 -12.44 -0.98
N GLU A 140 -16.71 -11.56 -1.97
CA GLU A 140 -17.38 -11.76 -3.27
C GLU A 140 -16.58 -12.68 -4.20
N GLU A 141 -15.23 -12.64 -4.10
CA GLU A 141 -14.35 -13.35 -5.02
C GLU A 141 -13.78 -14.66 -4.47
N ALA A 142 -14.08 -15.01 -3.21
CA ALA A 142 -13.59 -16.25 -2.57
C ALA A 142 -13.95 -17.51 -3.35
N ARG A 143 -15.12 -17.54 -4.01
CA ARG A 143 -15.55 -18.67 -4.86
C ARG A 143 -14.63 -18.96 -6.05
N TYR A 144 -13.73 -18.03 -6.38
CA TYR A 144 -12.72 -18.18 -7.42
C TYR A 144 -11.32 -18.37 -6.84
N GLU A 145 -11.20 -18.74 -5.56
CA GLU A 145 -9.90 -18.89 -4.86
C GLU A 145 -9.10 -17.57 -4.83
N ILE A 146 -9.80 -16.43 -4.80
CA ILE A 146 -9.17 -15.11 -4.70
C ILE A 146 -9.21 -14.66 -3.26
N ARG A 147 -8.04 -14.35 -2.70
CA ARG A 147 -7.88 -13.83 -1.35
C ARG A 147 -7.56 -12.33 -1.39
N ALA A 148 -8.04 -11.59 -0.41
CA ALA A 148 -7.70 -10.18 -0.26
C ALA A 148 -7.46 -9.87 1.22
N ASN A 149 -6.29 -9.33 1.53
CA ASN A 149 -5.89 -8.96 2.89
C ASN A 149 -5.16 -7.62 2.87
N SER A 150 -5.06 -7.01 4.03
CA SER A 150 -4.26 -5.79 4.17
C SER A 150 -3.23 -5.88 5.29
N ILE A 151 -2.24 -5.01 5.22
CA ILE A 151 -1.23 -4.81 6.25
C ILE A 151 -1.45 -3.42 6.82
N LEU A 152 -1.81 -3.31 8.09
CA LEU A 152 -1.87 -2.04 8.79
C LEU A 152 -0.44 -1.62 9.14
N VAL A 153 0.06 -0.66 8.38
CA VAL A 153 1.45 -0.18 8.46
C VAL A 153 1.56 0.90 9.54
N GLY A 154 2.51 0.74 10.46
CA GLY A 154 2.88 1.77 11.42
C GLY A 154 3.90 2.76 10.84
N VAL A 155 4.68 3.41 11.71
CA VAL A 155 5.77 4.30 11.27
C VAL A 155 6.97 3.47 10.81
N ILE A 156 7.35 3.65 9.55
CA ILE A 156 8.42 2.89 8.88
C ILE A 156 9.53 3.83 8.43
N GLU A 157 10.78 3.47 8.67
CA GLU A 157 11.99 4.20 8.22
C GLU A 157 12.17 4.09 6.68
N ALA A 158 11.10 4.37 5.93
CA ALA A 158 11.08 4.32 4.47
C ALA A 158 9.90 5.13 3.90
N GLY A 159 9.84 5.23 2.57
CA GLY A 159 8.75 5.91 1.87
C GLY A 159 8.68 7.40 2.19
N MET A 160 7.51 7.88 2.60
CA MET A 160 7.29 9.30 2.88
C MET A 160 7.91 9.79 4.19
N PHE A 161 7.99 8.94 5.20
CA PHE A 161 8.38 9.36 6.56
C PHE A 161 9.74 10.06 6.62
N PRO A 162 10.84 9.55 6.03
CA PRO A 162 12.11 10.28 6.03
C PRO A 162 12.02 11.64 5.33
N VAL A 163 11.29 11.74 4.23
CA VAL A 163 11.12 12.98 3.47
C VAL A 163 10.34 14.02 4.28
N LEU A 164 9.25 13.61 4.92
CA LEU A 164 8.45 14.49 5.79
C LEU A 164 9.25 14.94 7.01
N LEU A 165 10.11 14.06 7.55
CA LEU A 165 11.01 14.38 8.65
C LEU A 165 12.05 15.45 8.24
N GLU A 166 12.70 15.28 7.09
CA GLU A 166 13.64 16.25 6.52
C GLU A 166 12.98 17.61 6.24
N GLN A 167 11.70 17.60 5.89
CA GLN A 167 10.89 18.82 5.66
C GLN A 167 10.41 19.48 6.97
N GLY A 168 10.74 18.93 8.14
CA GLY A 168 10.32 19.45 9.43
C GLY A 168 8.80 19.34 9.70
N GLN A 169 8.10 18.41 9.03
CA GLN A 169 6.66 18.23 9.21
C GLN A 169 6.29 17.47 10.50
N PHE A 170 7.27 16.88 11.16
CA PHE A 170 7.11 16.24 12.47
C PHE A 170 7.85 17.04 13.55
N ASP A 171 7.14 17.37 14.61
CA ASP A 171 7.68 17.94 15.82
C ASP A 171 8.58 16.90 16.52
N PRO A 172 9.77 17.26 17.05
CA PRO A 172 10.60 16.36 17.87
C PRO A 172 9.85 15.74 19.03
N ALA A 173 8.97 16.47 19.70
CA ALA A 173 8.11 15.95 20.75
C ALA A 173 7.17 14.86 20.23
N TRP A 174 6.59 15.03 19.04
CA TRP A 174 5.76 14.01 18.41
C TRP A 174 6.55 12.71 18.14
N ILE A 175 7.80 12.84 17.69
CA ILE A 175 8.68 11.69 17.41
C ILE A 175 8.90 10.89 18.68
N ASP A 176 9.25 11.57 19.78
CA ASP A 176 9.54 10.93 21.07
C ASP A 176 8.28 10.29 21.67
N GLU A 177 7.14 10.99 21.66
CA GLU A 177 5.86 10.47 22.17
C GLU A 177 5.38 9.29 21.33
N THR A 178 5.47 9.36 20.00
CA THR A 178 5.07 8.24 19.14
C THR A 178 5.95 7.02 19.39
N ARG A 179 7.27 7.21 19.56
CA ARG A 179 8.18 6.10 19.87
C ARG A 179 7.87 5.47 21.24
N LYS A 180 7.50 6.27 22.24
CA LYS A 180 7.07 5.76 23.57
C LYS A 180 5.79 4.93 23.48
N MET A 181 4.87 5.27 22.58
CA MET A 181 3.64 4.50 22.36
C MET A 181 3.88 3.13 21.70
N LEU A 182 4.97 2.94 20.97
CA LEU A 182 5.27 1.66 20.36
C LEU A 182 5.69 0.63 21.43
N ALA A 183 5.08 -0.54 21.44
CA ALA A 183 5.48 -1.63 22.33
C ALA A 183 6.93 -2.06 22.06
N LEU A 184 7.35 -2.13 20.79
CA LEU A 184 8.70 -2.52 20.40
C LEU A 184 9.73 -1.38 20.47
N LYS A 185 9.34 -0.15 20.83
CA LYS A 185 10.23 1.01 21.06
C LYS A 185 11.16 1.35 19.89
N ARG A 186 10.85 0.93 18.68
CA ARG A 186 11.59 1.22 17.45
C ARG A 186 10.64 1.44 16.28
N TRP A 187 11.11 2.20 15.30
CA TRP A 187 10.44 2.27 14.00
C TRP A 187 10.53 0.94 13.25
N GLY A 188 9.54 0.67 12.42
CA GLY A 188 9.58 -0.45 11.49
C GLY A 188 10.53 -0.18 10.32
N LYS A 189 10.93 -1.23 9.64
CA LYS A 189 11.73 -1.18 8.41
C LYS A 189 10.89 -1.69 7.23
N SER A 190 11.21 -1.27 6.01
CA SER A 190 10.54 -1.77 4.81
C SER A 190 10.51 -3.30 4.73
N ARG A 191 11.55 -3.96 5.23
CA ARG A 191 11.62 -5.42 5.31
C ARG A 191 10.56 -6.04 6.23
N ASP A 192 10.15 -5.35 7.29
CA ASP A 192 9.10 -5.85 8.19
C ASP A 192 7.77 -5.94 7.43
N ILE A 193 7.47 -4.94 6.61
CA ILE A 193 6.28 -4.93 5.75
C ILE A 193 6.40 -5.92 4.59
N GLY A 194 7.57 -5.97 3.93
CA GLY A 194 7.81 -6.90 2.82
C GLY A 194 7.64 -8.37 3.22
N ARG A 195 8.11 -8.77 4.41
CA ARG A 195 7.92 -10.12 4.95
C ARG A 195 6.45 -10.45 5.20
N ALA A 196 5.67 -9.51 5.72
CA ALA A 196 4.23 -9.68 5.90
C ALA A 196 3.51 -9.80 4.54
N ALA A 197 3.89 -8.99 3.56
CA ALA A 197 3.33 -9.04 2.22
C ALA A 197 3.62 -10.39 1.54
N VAL A 198 4.85 -10.90 1.62
CA VAL A 198 5.24 -12.21 1.09
C VAL A 198 4.45 -13.33 1.78
N PHE A 199 4.27 -13.27 3.10
CA PHE A 199 3.46 -14.25 3.84
C PHE A 199 2.00 -14.25 3.34
N LEU A 200 1.34 -13.10 3.29
CA LEU A 200 -0.05 -13.00 2.85
C LEU A 200 -0.24 -13.35 1.37
N ALA A 201 0.76 -13.13 0.53
CA ALA A 201 0.77 -13.51 -0.87
C ALA A 201 0.95 -15.02 -1.10
N SER A 202 1.60 -15.72 -0.18
CA SER A 202 1.98 -17.12 -0.32
C SER A 202 0.87 -18.10 0.07
N ASP A 203 1.06 -19.38 -0.29
CA ASP A 203 0.18 -20.49 0.10
C ASP A 203 0.13 -20.73 1.62
N ARG A 204 1.09 -20.20 2.37
CA ARG A 204 1.06 -20.23 3.85
C ARG A 204 -0.11 -19.47 4.44
N ALA A 205 -0.70 -18.55 3.67
CA ALA A 205 -1.88 -17.78 4.03
C ALA A 205 -3.12 -18.22 3.24
N ASN A 206 -3.17 -19.44 2.74
CA ASN A 206 -4.25 -19.95 1.87
C ASN A 206 -5.64 -19.94 2.52
N TYR A 207 -5.71 -19.95 3.85
CA TYR A 207 -6.97 -19.87 4.62
C TYR A 207 -7.17 -18.51 5.30
N ILE A 208 -6.44 -17.47 4.84
CA ILE A 208 -6.50 -16.10 5.38
C ILE A 208 -7.02 -15.17 4.29
N THR A 209 -8.23 -14.62 4.50
CA THR A 209 -8.82 -13.61 3.61
C THR A 209 -9.67 -12.63 4.40
N GLY A 210 -9.79 -11.38 3.94
CA GLY A 210 -10.53 -10.30 4.59
C GLY A 210 -9.88 -9.77 5.86
N GLN A 211 -8.61 -10.10 6.12
CA GLN A 211 -7.93 -9.78 7.38
C GLN A 211 -7.05 -8.55 7.26
N GLN A 212 -6.89 -7.88 8.41
CA GLN A 212 -5.99 -6.75 8.61
C GLN A 212 -4.85 -7.20 9.53
N LEU A 213 -3.66 -7.41 8.95
CA LEU A 213 -2.46 -7.78 9.72
C LEU A 213 -1.76 -6.51 10.21
N ASN A 214 -1.80 -6.26 11.51
CA ASN A 214 -1.13 -5.10 12.09
C ASN A 214 0.39 -5.31 12.18
N VAL A 215 1.16 -4.50 11.44
CA VAL A 215 2.64 -4.49 11.43
C VAL A 215 3.11 -3.08 11.80
N SER A 216 2.93 -2.74 13.08
CA SER A 216 3.12 -1.37 13.57
C SER A 216 4.00 -1.28 14.82
N GLY A 217 4.63 -2.37 15.24
CA GLY A 217 5.41 -2.38 16.48
C GLY A 217 4.58 -2.23 17.76
N GLY A 218 3.27 -2.53 17.67
CA GLY A 218 2.33 -2.40 18.78
C GLY A 218 1.69 -1.02 18.90
N TYR A 219 1.69 -0.21 17.83
CA TYR A 219 0.92 1.03 17.78
C TYR A 219 -0.58 0.74 17.89
N GLY A 220 -1.26 1.42 18.80
CA GLY A 220 -2.69 1.25 19.02
C GLY A 220 -3.08 0.16 20.05
N LEU A 221 -2.10 -0.44 20.73
CA LEU A 221 -2.33 -1.29 21.91
C LEU A 221 -2.59 -0.46 23.16
#